data_558f06490575f578c3eda69a7e1523f1
#
_entry.id   558f06490575f578c3eda69a7e1523f1
#
_cell.length_a   1.000
_cell.length_b   1.000
_cell.length_c   1.000
_cell.angle_alpha   90.00
_cell.angle_beta   90.00
_cell.angle_gamma   90.00
#
_symmetry.space_group_name_H-M   'P 1'
#
loop_
_entity.id
_entity.type
_entity.pdbx_description
1 polymer ?
#
loop_
_entity_poly.entity_id
_entity_poly.type
_entity_poly.pdbx_seq_one_letter_code
_entity_poly.pdbx_strand_id
1 'polypeptide(L)'
;MGAIVRSVARQTALTGLNEALVQGQQYLTFSVSSETFAIPIAAIKEIIEYRILTDVPMMPSYIRGVINLRGRVVPVIDLSVRFGRNKGEVSKRTCIVILEIAQDDGQQDISVVVDAVSAVVDIADADIEPPPQFGAKLRADFISGMGKIGEQFVIILNVDRVLSIEELAMLGGESAERAAEATLALLGGAALINN
;
A
#
# COMPACT_ATOMS: atom_id res chain seq x y z
N MET A 1 -25.90 14.63 50.32
CA MET A 1 -25.10 15.13 49.16
C MET A 1 -24.06 14.16 48.62
N GLY A 2 -23.96 12.90 49.10
CA GLY A 2 -22.92 11.97 48.66
C GLY A 2 -23.28 11.02 47.52
N ALA A 3 -24.54 10.90 47.12
CA ALA A 3 -24.96 9.93 46.09
C ALA A 3 -24.79 10.40 44.64
N ILE A 4 -24.96 11.69 44.42
CA ILE A 4 -24.90 12.29 43.07
C ILE A 4 -23.44 12.33 42.54
N VAL A 5 -22.48 12.65 43.43
CA VAL A 5 -21.05 12.71 43.06
C VAL A 5 -20.49 11.35 42.67
N ARG A 6 -20.96 10.26 43.29
CA ARG A 6 -20.53 8.91 42.94
C ARG A 6 -21.11 8.41 41.61
N SER A 7 -22.31 8.88 41.24
CA SER A 7 -22.92 8.51 39.95
C SER A 7 -22.20 9.18 38.77
N VAL A 8 -21.85 10.44 38.88
CA VAL A 8 -21.13 11.17 37.83
C VAL A 8 -19.72 10.60 37.61
N ALA A 9 -18.97 10.32 38.68
CA ALA A 9 -17.64 9.75 38.60
C ALA A 9 -17.63 8.35 37.95
N ARG A 10 -18.69 7.55 38.22
CA ARG A 10 -18.83 6.22 37.63
C ARG A 10 -19.20 6.26 36.14
N GLN A 11 -19.98 7.27 35.74
CA GLN A 11 -20.36 7.48 34.36
C GLN A 11 -19.19 8.01 33.51
N THR A 12 -18.39 8.91 34.06
CA THR A 12 -17.17 9.42 33.39
C THR A 12 -16.10 8.32 33.26
N ALA A 13 -15.96 7.45 34.26
CA ALA A 13 -15.04 6.33 34.20
C ALA A 13 -15.47 5.27 33.17
N LEU A 14 -16.79 5.03 33.02
CA LEU A 14 -17.31 4.11 32.00
C LEU A 14 -17.20 4.68 30.58
N THR A 15 -17.35 6.00 30.39
CA THR A 15 -17.15 6.66 29.10
C THR A 15 -15.67 6.62 28.70
N GLY A 16 -14.77 6.93 29.63
CA GLY A 16 -13.32 6.84 29.37
C GLY A 16 -12.79 5.42 29.13
N LEU A 17 -13.42 4.40 29.77
CA LEU A 17 -13.11 2.99 29.51
C LEU A 17 -13.65 2.52 28.14
N ASN A 18 -14.79 3.08 27.70
CA ASN A 18 -15.35 2.73 26.39
C ASN A 18 -14.58 3.40 25.23
N GLU A 19 -14.06 4.61 25.43
CA GLU A 19 -13.18 5.27 24.46
C GLU A 19 -11.79 4.61 24.39
N ALA A 20 -11.29 4.04 25.47
CA ALA A 20 -10.03 3.32 25.50
C ALA A 20 -10.10 1.90 24.89
N LEU A 21 -11.32 1.36 24.65
CA LEU A 21 -11.54 0.02 24.10
C LEU A 21 -11.83 0.00 22.59
N VAL A 22 -12.00 1.12 21.96
CA VAL A 22 -12.13 1.23 20.50
C VAL A 22 -10.80 1.76 19.96
N GLN A 23 -9.75 0.94 20.05
CA GLN A 23 -8.55 1.16 19.26
C GLN A 23 -8.93 0.80 17.83
N GLY A 24 -9.01 1.80 16.97
CA GLY A 24 -9.21 1.67 15.53
C GLY A 24 -8.08 2.37 14.80
N GLN A 25 -7.76 1.89 13.63
CA GLN A 25 -6.79 2.49 12.74
C GLN A 25 -7.49 3.04 11.51
N GLN A 26 -6.96 4.14 10.97
CA GLN A 26 -7.47 4.73 9.74
C GLN A 26 -6.87 4.04 8.51
N TYR A 27 -7.72 3.74 7.56
CA TYR A 27 -7.37 3.09 6.31
C TYR A 27 -7.87 3.89 5.11
N LEU A 28 -7.03 4.00 4.09
CA LEU A 28 -7.47 4.45 2.78
C LEU A 28 -8.07 3.26 2.03
N THR A 29 -9.32 3.40 1.58
CA THR A 29 -9.95 2.43 0.69
C THR A 29 -9.83 2.86 -0.76
N PHE A 30 -9.56 1.90 -1.63
CA PHE A 30 -9.41 2.09 -3.07
C PHE A 30 -9.83 0.85 -3.84
N SER A 31 -10.08 1.00 -5.13
CA SER A 31 -10.45 -0.10 -6.01
C SER A 31 -9.30 -0.52 -6.93
N VAL A 32 -9.17 -1.82 -7.13
CA VAL A 32 -8.29 -2.45 -8.14
C VAL A 32 -9.07 -3.58 -8.80
N SER A 33 -9.28 -3.53 -10.10
CA SER A 33 -10.03 -4.54 -10.88
C SER A 33 -11.40 -4.85 -10.27
N SER A 34 -12.14 -3.83 -9.85
CA SER A 34 -13.48 -3.91 -9.25
C SER A 34 -13.54 -4.51 -7.83
N GLU A 35 -12.43 -4.84 -7.22
CA GLU A 35 -12.36 -5.24 -5.80
C GLU A 35 -11.90 -4.07 -4.94
N THR A 36 -12.38 -4.03 -3.70
CA THR A 36 -12.03 -2.98 -2.74
C THR A 36 -10.94 -3.46 -1.81
N PHE A 37 -9.88 -2.67 -1.74
CA PHE A 37 -8.73 -2.86 -0.88
C PHE A 37 -8.59 -1.70 0.09
N ALA A 38 -7.85 -1.94 1.17
CA ALA A 38 -7.51 -0.93 2.15
C ALA A 38 -6.02 -1.01 2.53
N ILE A 39 -5.43 0.14 2.81
CA ILE A 39 -4.08 0.25 3.37
C ILE A 39 -4.07 1.22 4.55
N PRO A 40 -3.22 1.02 5.57
CA PRO A 40 -3.09 1.97 6.68
C PRO A 40 -2.72 3.36 6.17
N ILE A 41 -3.41 4.40 6.66
CA ILE A 41 -3.12 5.78 6.25
C ILE A 41 -1.70 6.20 6.64
N ALA A 42 -1.17 5.62 7.70
CA ALA A 42 0.19 5.87 8.18
C ALA A 42 1.29 5.47 7.18
N ALA A 43 0.99 4.54 6.26
CA ALA A 43 1.92 4.14 5.20
C ALA A 43 1.87 5.08 3.97
N ILE A 44 0.88 5.99 3.91
CA ILE A 44 0.64 6.84 2.75
C ILE A 44 1.39 8.16 2.92
N LYS A 45 2.23 8.46 1.94
CA LYS A 45 2.95 9.74 1.86
C LYS A 45 2.18 10.78 1.06
N GLU A 46 1.65 10.39 -0.10
CA GLU A 46 0.97 11.29 -1.02
C GLU A 46 0.07 10.50 -1.98
N ILE A 47 -1.01 11.12 -2.46
CA ILE A 47 -1.88 10.60 -3.51
C ILE A 47 -1.89 11.61 -4.64
N ILE A 48 -1.59 11.17 -5.86
CA ILE A 48 -1.56 12.04 -7.04
C ILE A 48 -2.41 11.46 -8.17
N GLU A 49 -2.88 12.32 -9.05
CA GLU A 49 -3.51 11.88 -10.30
C GLU A 49 -2.54 11.06 -11.15
N TYR A 50 -3.09 10.11 -11.89
CA TYR A 50 -2.28 9.33 -12.82
C TYR A 50 -1.66 10.25 -13.88
N ARG A 51 -0.37 10.06 -14.10
CA ARG A 51 0.39 10.77 -15.12
C ARG A 51 1.18 9.81 -16.00
N ILE A 52 1.71 10.28 -17.09
CA ILE A 52 2.58 9.50 -17.95
C ILE A 52 3.81 9.06 -17.15
N LEU A 53 4.06 7.77 -17.19
CA LEU A 53 5.20 7.14 -16.53
C LEU A 53 6.36 7.02 -17.52
N THR A 54 7.58 7.02 -17.00
CA THR A 54 8.75 6.65 -17.77
C THR A 54 8.93 5.15 -17.72
N ASP A 55 8.86 4.47 -18.85
CA ASP A 55 9.07 3.04 -18.93
C ASP A 55 10.53 2.70 -18.62
N VAL A 56 10.74 1.62 -17.86
CA VAL A 56 12.07 1.09 -17.58
C VAL A 56 12.20 -0.27 -18.26
N PRO A 57 13.12 -0.43 -19.22
CA PRO A 57 13.31 -1.71 -19.92
C PRO A 57 13.72 -2.83 -18.96
N MET A 58 13.35 -4.06 -19.31
CA MET A 58 13.74 -5.31 -18.62
C MET A 58 13.22 -5.42 -17.17
N MET A 59 12.27 -4.58 -16.75
CA MET A 59 11.63 -4.71 -15.43
C MET A 59 10.49 -5.74 -15.48
N PRO A 60 10.16 -6.38 -14.33
CA PRO A 60 9.00 -7.24 -14.22
C PRO A 60 7.70 -6.54 -14.66
N SER A 61 6.76 -7.30 -15.22
CA SER A 61 5.52 -6.78 -15.82
C SER A 61 4.65 -5.94 -14.89
N TYR A 62 4.73 -6.17 -13.57
CA TYR A 62 4.01 -5.39 -12.56
C TYR A 62 4.68 -4.04 -12.25
N ILE A 63 5.94 -3.81 -12.65
CA ILE A 63 6.56 -2.48 -12.61
C ILE A 63 6.08 -1.73 -13.84
N ARG A 64 5.18 -0.78 -13.63
CA ARG A 64 4.57 0.00 -14.72
C ARG A 64 5.50 1.08 -15.27
N GLY A 65 6.55 1.40 -14.56
CA GLY A 65 7.52 2.43 -14.88
C GLY A 65 7.97 3.18 -13.64
N VAL A 66 8.49 4.38 -13.83
CA VAL A 66 8.91 5.27 -12.74
C VAL A 66 8.33 6.66 -12.91
N ILE A 67 8.20 7.39 -11.79
CA ILE A 67 7.84 8.81 -11.77
C ILE A 67 8.96 9.63 -11.14
N ASN A 68 9.06 10.89 -11.54
CA ASN A 68 9.85 11.88 -10.81
C ASN A 68 8.96 12.53 -9.75
N LEU A 69 9.26 12.28 -8.49
CA LEU A 69 8.61 12.90 -7.33
C LEU A 69 9.60 13.83 -6.65
N ARG A 70 9.49 15.14 -6.94
CA ARG A 70 10.35 16.19 -6.33
C ARG A 70 11.85 15.91 -6.49
N GLY A 71 12.28 15.46 -7.68
CA GLY A 71 13.67 15.14 -7.98
C GLY A 71 14.12 13.72 -7.60
N ARG A 72 13.22 12.91 -7.01
CA ARG A 72 13.49 11.49 -6.70
C ARG A 72 12.78 10.58 -7.71
N VAL A 73 13.46 9.54 -8.13
CA VAL A 73 12.89 8.51 -8.99
C VAL A 73 12.16 7.51 -8.11
N VAL A 74 10.84 7.37 -8.31
CA VAL A 74 9.99 6.47 -7.52
C VAL A 74 9.39 5.41 -8.46
N PRO A 75 9.58 4.11 -8.17
CA PRO A 75 8.98 3.05 -8.95
C PRO A 75 7.46 3.01 -8.77
N VAL A 76 6.75 2.64 -9.85
CA VAL A 76 5.30 2.55 -9.89
C VAL A 76 4.88 1.12 -10.16
N ILE A 77 4.23 0.50 -9.19
CA ILE A 77 3.74 -0.88 -9.25
C ILE A 77 2.27 -0.88 -9.70
N ASP A 78 1.95 -1.73 -10.67
CA ASP A 78 0.58 -2.02 -11.05
C ASP A 78 0.03 -3.14 -10.16
N LEU A 79 -0.86 -2.80 -9.23
CA LEU A 79 -1.43 -3.78 -8.31
C LEU A 79 -2.28 -4.83 -9.03
N SER A 80 -2.97 -4.50 -10.14
CA SER A 80 -3.71 -5.48 -10.91
C SER A 80 -2.80 -6.58 -11.43
N VAL A 81 -1.68 -6.19 -12.04
CA VAL A 81 -0.69 -7.13 -12.56
C VAL A 81 0.02 -7.90 -11.43
N ARG A 82 0.33 -7.21 -10.32
CA ARG A 82 0.93 -7.82 -9.12
C ARG A 82 0.03 -8.91 -8.53
N PHE A 83 -1.28 -8.76 -8.64
CA PHE A 83 -2.28 -9.75 -8.22
C PHE A 83 -2.57 -10.81 -9.29
N GLY A 84 -1.77 -10.88 -10.37
CA GLY A 84 -1.91 -11.86 -11.43
C GLY A 84 -3.09 -11.58 -12.38
N ARG A 85 -3.54 -10.33 -12.47
CA ARG A 85 -4.60 -9.88 -13.38
C ARG A 85 -4.00 -9.13 -14.57
N ASN A 86 -4.85 -8.82 -15.54
CA ASN A 86 -4.45 -7.97 -16.65
C ASN A 86 -4.26 -6.52 -16.19
N LYS A 87 -3.40 -5.81 -16.90
CA LYS A 87 -3.20 -4.37 -16.73
C LYS A 87 -4.53 -3.63 -16.88
N GLY A 88 -4.89 -2.84 -15.86
CA GLY A 88 -6.09 -2.01 -15.86
C GLY A 88 -6.02 -0.88 -16.88
N GLU A 89 -7.17 -0.45 -17.38
CA GLU A 89 -7.29 0.75 -18.22
C GLU A 89 -7.17 2.01 -17.36
N VAL A 90 -6.44 3.00 -17.89
CA VAL A 90 -6.31 4.30 -17.22
C VAL A 90 -7.57 5.12 -17.46
N SER A 91 -8.19 5.57 -16.40
CA SER A 91 -9.35 6.46 -16.41
C SER A 91 -9.03 7.79 -15.72
N LYS A 92 -9.97 8.72 -15.75
CA LYS A 92 -9.87 9.99 -14.99
C LYS A 92 -9.84 9.80 -13.46
N ARG A 93 -10.23 8.61 -12.96
CA ARG A 93 -10.23 8.29 -11.53
C ARG A 93 -8.98 7.53 -11.11
N THR A 94 -8.18 7.07 -12.08
CA THR A 94 -6.93 6.34 -11.80
C THR A 94 -5.96 7.26 -11.07
N CYS A 95 -5.44 6.77 -9.95
CA CYS A 95 -4.53 7.49 -9.08
C CYS A 95 -3.24 6.71 -8.89
N ILE A 96 -2.19 7.43 -8.50
CA ILE A 96 -0.95 6.86 -7.99
C ILE A 96 -0.89 7.19 -6.50
N VAL A 97 -0.81 6.15 -5.67
CA VAL A 97 -0.63 6.27 -4.22
C VAL A 97 0.84 6.04 -3.91
N ILE A 98 1.49 7.04 -3.34
CA ILE A 98 2.89 6.97 -2.92
C ILE A 98 2.92 6.53 -1.48
N LEU A 99 3.68 5.48 -1.21
CA LEU A 99 3.81 4.80 0.06
C LEU A 99 5.25 4.91 0.54
N GLU A 100 5.41 5.03 1.84
CA GLU A 100 6.70 4.96 2.50
C GLU A 100 6.80 3.61 3.22
N ILE A 101 7.74 2.77 2.79
CA ILE A 101 7.96 1.45 3.37
C ILE A 101 9.30 1.43 4.12
N ALA A 102 9.31 0.69 5.23
CA ALA A 102 10.54 0.45 5.96
C ALA A 102 11.37 -0.62 5.24
N GLN A 103 12.67 -0.35 5.07
CA GLN A 103 13.65 -1.32 4.59
C GLN A 103 14.85 -1.35 5.52
N ASP A 104 15.71 -2.36 5.39
CA ASP A 104 16.90 -2.55 6.24
C ASP A 104 17.83 -1.31 6.25
N ASP A 105 17.92 -0.60 5.13
CA ASP A 105 18.76 0.59 4.96
C ASP A 105 18.01 1.93 5.19
N GLY A 106 16.76 1.90 5.66
CA GLY A 106 15.96 3.10 5.93
C GLY A 106 14.55 3.07 5.34
N GLN A 107 14.01 4.24 4.98
CA GLN A 107 12.69 4.37 4.37
C GLN A 107 12.81 4.54 2.87
N GLN A 108 11.99 3.81 2.12
CA GLN A 108 11.91 3.90 0.67
C GLN A 108 10.52 4.32 0.21
N ASP A 109 10.49 5.24 -0.76
CA ASP A 109 9.26 5.62 -1.44
C ASP A 109 8.97 4.62 -2.57
N ILE A 110 7.78 4.01 -2.54
CA ILE A 110 7.25 3.16 -3.60
C ILE A 110 5.86 3.68 -3.94
N SER A 111 5.44 3.54 -5.18
CA SER A 111 4.10 3.94 -5.55
C SER A 111 3.33 2.81 -6.23
N VAL A 112 2.00 2.86 -6.08
CA VAL A 112 1.08 1.89 -6.66
C VAL A 112 0.03 2.59 -7.52
N VAL A 113 -0.35 1.95 -8.62
CA VAL A 113 -1.51 2.39 -9.44
C VAL A 113 -2.76 1.73 -8.90
N VAL A 114 -3.80 2.54 -8.69
CA VAL A 114 -5.14 2.11 -8.28
C VAL A 114 -6.19 2.68 -9.22
N ASP A 115 -7.30 1.97 -9.45
CA ASP A 115 -8.34 2.39 -10.39
C ASP A 115 -9.08 3.64 -9.90
N ALA A 116 -9.32 3.71 -8.60
CA ALA A 116 -9.90 4.86 -7.93
C ALA A 116 -9.63 4.82 -6.42
N VAL A 117 -9.41 5.98 -5.82
CA VAL A 117 -9.43 6.16 -4.37
C VAL A 117 -10.87 6.44 -3.95
N SER A 118 -11.32 5.80 -2.87
CA SER A 118 -12.72 5.89 -2.40
C SER A 118 -12.85 6.80 -1.18
N ALA A 119 -12.35 6.38 -0.03
CA ALA A 119 -12.50 7.10 1.23
C ALA A 119 -11.41 6.72 2.24
N VAL A 120 -11.27 7.56 3.28
CA VAL A 120 -10.58 7.16 4.52
C VAL A 120 -11.64 6.70 5.50
N VAL A 121 -11.43 5.54 6.09
CA VAL A 121 -12.35 4.89 7.03
C VAL A 121 -11.62 4.48 8.29
N ASP A 122 -12.33 4.54 9.42
CA ASP A 122 -11.87 3.99 10.70
C ASP A 122 -12.33 2.53 10.77
N ILE A 123 -11.41 1.59 10.99
CA ILE A 123 -11.72 0.18 11.22
C ILE A 123 -11.21 -0.18 12.60
N ALA A 124 -12.10 -0.61 13.49
CA ALA A 124 -11.71 -1.07 14.82
C ALA A 124 -10.96 -2.40 14.72
N ASP A 125 -10.00 -2.65 15.62
CA ASP A 125 -9.26 -3.92 15.63
C ASP A 125 -10.17 -5.13 15.77
N ALA A 126 -11.32 -4.98 16.49
CA ALA A 126 -12.33 -6.01 16.63
C ALA A 126 -13.10 -6.33 15.34
N ASP A 127 -13.07 -5.42 14.35
CA ASP A 127 -13.71 -5.58 13.05
C ASP A 127 -12.75 -6.09 11.96
N ILE A 128 -11.53 -6.46 12.35
CA ILE A 128 -10.53 -7.05 11.46
C ILE A 128 -10.45 -8.54 11.68
N GLU A 129 -10.84 -9.32 10.68
CA GLU A 129 -10.73 -10.77 10.69
C GLU A 129 -9.42 -11.22 10.02
N PRO A 130 -8.87 -12.40 10.40
CA PRO A 130 -7.71 -12.95 9.73
C PRO A 130 -8.01 -13.28 8.25
N PRO A 131 -6.97 -13.32 7.38
CA PRO A 131 -7.15 -13.66 5.97
C PRO A 131 -7.81 -15.05 5.82
N PRO A 132 -8.73 -15.21 4.87
CA PRO A 132 -9.34 -16.50 4.60
C PRO A 132 -8.32 -17.51 4.06
N GLN A 133 -8.41 -18.77 4.52
CA GLN A 133 -7.46 -19.84 4.14
C GLN A 133 -7.81 -20.55 2.83
N PHE A 134 -8.69 -20.04 2.00
CA PHE A 134 -8.94 -20.70 0.72
C PHE A 134 -7.96 -20.21 -0.33
N GLY A 135 -7.54 -21.17 -1.18
CA GLY A 135 -6.66 -21.00 -2.33
C GLY A 135 -7.03 -19.80 -3.20
N ALA A 136 -6.91 -18.64 -2.62
CA ALA A 136 -7.21 -17.37 -3.21
C ALA A 136 -6.24 -17.11 -4.36
N LYS A 137 -6.73 -16.49 -5.38
CA LYS A 137 -5.93 -15.93 -6.48
C LYS A 137 -4.91 -14.89 -5.98
N LEU A 138 -5.12 -14.36 -4.77
CA LEU A 138 -4.17 -13.52 -4.05
C LEU A 138 -3.34 -14.38 -3.11
N ARG A 139 -2.04 -14.13 -3.05
CA ARG A 139 -1.15 -14.76 -2.06
C ARG A 139 -1.59 -14.30 -0.67
N ALA A 140 -1.76 -15.26 0.26
CA ALA A 140 -2.20 -14.97 1.63
C ALA A 140 -1.25 -13.98 2.35
N ASP A 141 0.03 -14.01 1.99
CA ASP A 141 1.07 -13.12 2.53
C ASP A 141 0.82 -11.63 2.19
N PHE A 142 0.06 -11.34 1.12
CA PHE A 142 -0.27 -9.98 0.70
C PHE A 142 -1.42 -9.37 1.48
N ILE A 143 -2.13 -10.20 2.26
CA ILE A 143 -3.31 -9.80 3.01
C ILE A 143 -2.95 -9.74 4.50
N SER A 144 -3.10 -8.56 5.10
CA SER A 144 -2.94 -8.36 6.54
C SER A 144 -4.19 -8.79 7.31
N GLY A 145 -5.37 -8.62 6.73
CA GLY A 145 -6.65 -8.97 7.31
C GLY A 145 -7.83 -8.62 6.41
N MET A 146 -9.02 -8.92 6.89
CA MET A 146 -10.30 -8.57 6.27
C MET A 146 -11.02 -7.59 7.18
N GLY A 147 -11.05 -6.31 6.81
CA GLY A 147 -11.76 -5.28 7.57
C GLY A 147 -13.25 -5.28 7.25
N LYS A 148 -14.09 -5.19 8.28
CA LYS A 148 -15.55 -5.10 8.12
C LYS A 148 -15.97 -3.63 8.11
N ILE A 149 -16.62 -3.20 7.03
CA ILE A 149 -17.18 -1.85 6.88
C ILE A 149 -18.67 -2.00 6.58
N GLY A 150 -19.51 -1.79 7.60
CA GLY A 150 -20.94 -2.08 7.50
C GLY A 150 -21.18 -3.57 7.26
N GLU A 151 -21.83 -3.92 6.15
CA GLU A 151 -22.07 -5.30 5.75
C GLU A 151 -21.03 -5.85 4.75
N GLN A 152 -20.04 -5.08 4.38
CA GLN A 152 -19.04 -5.44 3.38
C GLN A 152 -17.67 -5.68 4.01
N PHE A 153 -16.92 -6.60 3.42
CA PHE A 153 -15.52 -6.81 3.75
C PHE A 153 -14.61 -6.10 2.75
N VAL A 154 -13.53 -5.51 3.27
CA VAL A 154 -12.45 -4.95 2.47
C VAL A 154 -11.16 -5.72 2.76
N ILE A 155 -10.36 -5.92 1.73
CA ILE A 155 -9.07 -6.61 1.87
C ILE A 155 -8.03 -5.61 2.36
N ILE A 156 -7.53 -5.79 3.57
CA ILE A 156 -6.43 -4.99 4.11
C ILE A 156 -5.12 -5.57 3.60
N LEU A 157 -4.38 -4.80 2.82
CA LEU A 157 -3.10 -5.23 2.25
C LEU A 157 -1.96 -5.12 3.27
N ASN A 158 -1.09 -6.10 3.22
CA ASN A 158 0.22 -6.03 3.86
C ASN A 158 1.17 -5.28 2.91
N VAL A 159 1.37 -3.99 3.18
CA VAL A 159 2.12 -3.09 2.31
C VAL A 159 3.55 -3.58 2.09
N ASP A 160 4.22 -4.01 3.16
CA ASP A 160 5.61 -4.46 3.09
C ASP A 160 5.77 -5.71 2.22
N ARG A 161 4.82 -6.64 2.30
CA ARG A 161 4.84 -7.88 1.51
C ARG A 161 4.44 -7.66 0.05
N VAL A 162 3.39 -6.88 -0.18
CA VAL A 162 2.93 -6.57 -1.55
C VAL A 162 4.01 -5.82 -2.33
N LEU A 163 4.76 -4.95 -1.65
CA LEU A 163 5.75 -4.06 -2.26
C LEU A 163 7.20 -4.49 -2.03
N SER A 164 7.44 -5.64 -1.39
CA SER A 164 8.79 -6.18 -1.17
C SER A 164 9.55 -6.33 -2.49
N ILE A 165 10.62 -5.56 -2.64
CA ILE A 165 11.49 -5.59 -3.82
C ILE A 165 12.33 -6.86 -3.83
N GLU A 166 12.67 -7.42 -2.67
CA GLU A 166 13.46 -8.66 -2.55
C GLU A 166 12.71 -9.87 -3.12
N GLU A 167 11.40 -9.98 -2.90
CA GLU A 167 10.59 -10.98 -3.61
C GLU A 167 10.53 -10.73 -5.11
N LEU A 168 10.66 -9.48 -5.53
CA LEU A 168 10.72 -9.07 -6.92
C LEU A 168 11.98 -9.63 -7.61
N ALA A 169 13.11 -9.62 -6.92
CA ALA A 169 14.38 -10.16 -7.41
C ALA A 169 14.38 -11.70 -7.48
N MET A 170 13.77 -12.38 -6.50
CA MET A 170 13.73 -13.86 -6.45
C MET A 170 12.80 -14.48 -7.49
N LEU A 171 11.72 -13.80 -7.89
CA LEU A 171 10.78 -14.30 -8.92
C LEU A 171 11.25 -14.02 -10.35
N GLY A 172 12.23 -13.13 -10.53
CA GLY A 172 12.74 -12.71 -11.83
C GLY A 172 13.88 -13.58 -12.39
N GLY A 173 14.45 -14.50 -11.61
CA GLY A 173 15.62 -15.29 -12.03
C GLY A 173 16.73 -14.38 -12.61
N GLU A 174 17.80 -14.92 -13.14
CA GLU A 174 19.00 -14.23 -13.71
C GLU A 174 18.75 -12.90 -14.48
N SER A 175 17.52 -12.64 -14.89
CA SER A 175 17.12 -11.41 -15.59
C SER A 175 17.03 -10.17 -14.68
N ALA A 176 16.71 -10.34 -13.40
CA ALA A 176 16.57 -9.22 -12.45
C ALA A 176 17.93 -8.73 -11.93
N GLU A 177 18.88 -9.64 -11.73
CA GLU A 177 20.25 -9.27 -11.36
C GLU A 177 20.93 -8.47 -12.48
N ARG A 178 20.75 -8.89 -13.74
CA ARG A 178 21.26 -8.13 -14.89
C ARG A 178 20.60 -6.78 -15.07
N ALA A 179 19.30 -6.66 -14.75
CA ALA A 179 18.59 -5.38 -14.82
C ALA A 179 19.04 -4.43 -13.71
N ALA A 180 19.28 -4.91 -12.50
CA ALA A 180 19.80 -4.13 -11.39
C ALA A 180 21.25 -3.64 -11.68
N GLU A 181 22.12 -4.51 -12.19
CA GLU A 181 23.48 -4.13 -12.62
C GLU A 181 23.48 -3.12 -13.77
N ALA A 182 22.62 -3.29 -14.77
CA ALA A 182 22.50 -2.36 -15.88
C ALA A 182 22.00 -0.98 -15.43
N THR A 183 21.08 -0.94 -14.46
CA THR A 183 20.58 0.33 -13.88
C THR A 183 21.68 1.01 -13.05
N LEU A 184 22.45 0.27 -12.27
CA LEU A 184 23.59 0.80 -11.51
C LEU A 184 24.68 1.33 -12.44
N ALA A 185 24.96 0.62 -13.55
CA ALA A 185 25.95 1.05 -14.55
C ALA A 185 25.53 2.33 -15.28
N LEU A 186 24.24 2.49 -15.57
CA LEU A 186 23.70 3.71 -16.19
C LEU A 186 23.71 4.91 -15.23
N LEU A 187 23.48 4.68 -13.94
CA LEU A 187 23.54 5.73 -12.91
C LEU A 187 24.98 6.09 -12.51
N GLY A 188 25.91 5.12 -12.59
CA GLY A 188 27.35 5.34 -12.32
C GLY A 188 28.11 5.95 -13.51
N GLY A 189 27.64 5.78 -14.74
CA GLY A 189 28.29 6.29 -15.95
C GLY A 189 28.13 7.80 -16.21
N ALA A 190 27.18 8.45 -15.55
CA ALA A 190 26.94 9.90 -15.71
C ALA A 190 27.93 10.79 -14.93
N ALA A 191 28.84 10.23 -14.14
CA ALA A 191 29.79 10.99 -13.33
C ALA A 191 31.17 11.18 -13.95
N LEU A 192 31.42 10.70 -15.17
CA LEU A 192 32.76 10.72 -15.80
C LEU A 192 32.85 11.46 -17.14
N ILE A 193 31.88 12.33 -17.47
CA ILE A 193 32.06 13.23 -18.64
C ILE A 193 31.96 14.68 -18.17
N ASN A 194 32.97 15.15 -17.48
CA ASN A 194 33.38 16.55 -17.44
C ASN A 194 34.84 16.64 -17.03
N ASN A 195 35.70 16.59 -18.01
CA ASN A 195 37.02 17.21 -17.95
C ASN A 195 37.47 17.55 -19.39
#